data_4bef89d342bdea2e8478391c27ba81ed
#
_entry.id   4bef89d342bdea2e8478391c27ba81ed
#
_cell.length_a   1.000
_cell.length_b   1.000
_cell.length_c   1.000
_cell.angle_alpha   90.00
_cell.angle_beta   90.00
_cell.angle_gamma   90.00
#
_symmetry.space_group_name_H-M   'P 1'
#
loop_
_entity.id
_entity.type
_entity.pdbx_description
1 polymer ?
#
loop_
_entity_poly.entity_id
_entity_poly.type
_entity_poly.pdbx_seq_one_letter_code
_entity_poly.pdbx_strand_id
1 'polypeptide(L)'
;MKIWQLLSPKNLTRADRETPPPAEGYAKVKITRALLSEADAAVFSGAQKVKYPVVPGRYAVGQVVETGADAYFNKGDRVYLADCVENDETESGIEIAGETRDGYYRDFAYVSAQEAYVLPPSVSDDAAFLIDAVATAEKIADETGADVGQHVLVVGGGLYANVLCQILIWHRVVPVLADNNPERLALAKKCGIYYTFPYDDTLKENLLRITGGMLADAAVYFAFSNKSEPSRVFSLTRRGATAVFCSRTEKSLAVNLENAMKNDVSVKCVSDNRDYVSGAINVLLNKAVNYSEFTFNQSSEEALPAALERFSAGDASVLNEEFNIFKFIF
;
A
#
# COMPACT_ATOMS: atom_id res chain seq x y z
N MET A 1 -26.24 -12.33 -2.34
CA MET A 1 -24.87 -12.09 -2.80
C MET A 1 -23.98 -13.23 -2.35
N LYS A 2 -23.04 -13.60 -3.17
CA LYS A 2 -21.99 -14.57 -2.80
C LYS A 2 -20.86 -13.86 -2.08
N ILE A 3 -20.29 -14.53 -1.09
CA ILE A 3 -19.17 -14.03 -0.30
C ILE A 3 -18.17 -15.16 -0.09
N TRP A 4 -16.89 -14.79 0.05
CA TRP A 4 -15.87 -15.65 0.61
C TRP A 4 -15.74 -15.35 2.10
N GLN A 5 -16.09 -16.29 2.96
CA GLN A 5 -16.12 -16.12 4.41
C GLN A 5 -15.06 -16.98 5.08
N LEU A 6 -14.22 -16.35 5.89
CA LEU A 6 -13.23 -17.03 6.72
C LEU A 6 -13.86 -17.36 8.07
N LEU A 7 -14.05 -18.66 8.34
CA LEU A 7 -14.68 -19.16 9.57
C LEU A 7 -13.67 -19.34 10.71
N SER A 8 -12.43 -19.60 10.37
CA SER A 8 -11.27 -19.73 11.26
C SER A 8 -10.01 -19.65 10.40
N PRO A 9 -8.79 -19.56 10.97
CA PRO A 9 -7.57 -19.56 10.17
C PRO A 9 -7.53 -20.69 9.14
N LYS A 10 -7.25 -20.35 7.89
CA LYS A 10 -7.17 -21.25 6.72
C LYS A 10 -8.48 -21.95 6.33
N ASN A 11 -9.60 -21.61 6.95
CA ASN A 11 -10.91 -22.17 6.65
C ASN A 11 -11.78 -21.15 5.91
N LEU A 12 -11.47 -20.93 4.62
CA LEU A 12 -12.20 -20.02 3.74
C LEU A 12 -13.29 -20.80 2.98
N THR A 13 -14.54 -20.35 3.06
CA THR A 13 -15.69 -21.00 2.43
C THR A 13 -16.53 -19.98 1.66
N ARG A 14 -17.23 -20.46 0.63
CA ARG A 14 -18.28 -19.67 -0.04
C ARG A 14 -19.58 -19.76 0.77
N ALA A 15 -20.25 -18.61 0.87
CA ALA A 15 -21.57 -18.53 1.50
C ALA A 15 -22.45 -17.56 0.69
N ASP A 16 -23.75 -17.70 0.86
CA ASP A 16 -24.75 -16.77 0.35
C ASP A 16 -25.30 -15.89 1.47
N ARG A 17 -25.43 -14.59 1.19
CA ARG A 17 -26.07 -13.62 2.08
C ARG A 17 -27.18 -12.88 1.35
N GLU A 18 -28.15 -12.36 2.10
CA GLU A 18 -29.18 -11.49 1.56
C GLU A 18 -28.57 -10.21 0.96
N THR A 19 -29.29 -9.65 -0.02
CA THR A 19 -28.87 -8.46 -0.74
C THR A 19 -29.99 -7.42 -0.65
N PRO A 20 -30.16 -6.76 0.50
CA PRO A 20 -31.19 -5.73 0.66
C PRO A 20 -30.92 -4.53 -0.24
N PRO A 21 -31.90 -3.66 -0.47
CA PRO A 21 -31.65 -2.33 -1.06
C PRO A 21 -30.71 -1.52 -0.17
N PRO A 22 -29.92 -0.57 -0.73
CA PRO A 22 -29.06 0.29 0.06
C PRO A 22 -29.89 1.21 0.97
N ALA A 23 -29.37 1.42 2.19
CA ALA A 23 -29.94 2.39 3.13
C ALA A 23 -29.72 3.84 2.65
N GLU A 24 -30.38 4.79 3.32
CA GLU A 24 -30.16 6.21 3.11
C GLU A 24 -28.68 6.57 3.32
N GLY A 25 -28.12 7.40 2.44
CA GLY A 25 -26.69 7.77 2.42
C GLY A 25 -25.74 6.71 1.84
N TYR A 26 -26.22 5.50 1.56
CA TYR A 26 -25.38 4.39 1.08
C TYR A 26 -25.61 4.09 -0.40
N ALA A 27 -24.56 3.62 -1.04
CA ALA A 27 -24.61 3.04 -2.38
C ALA A 27 -24.26 1.54 -2.34
N LYS A 28 -24.91 0.76 -3.20
CA LYS A 28 -24.58 -0.64 -3.46
C LYS A 28 -23.62 -0.69 -4.63
N VAL A 29 -22.43 -1.19 -4.36
CA VAL A 29 -21.34 -1.33 -5.32
C VAL A 29 -21.18 -2.79 -5.69
N LYS A 30 -21.25 -3.10 -6.98
CA LYS A 30 -20.86 -4.40 -7.52
C LYS A 30 -19.34 -4.44 -7.58
N ILE A 31 -18.71 -5.36 -6.84
CA ILE A 31 -17.27 -5.57 -6.90
C ILE A 31 -16.93 -6.16 -8.26
N THR A 32 -16.02 -5.54 -8.98
CA THR A 32 -15.52 -6.03 -10.27
C THR A 32 -14.16 -6.69 -10.14
N ARG A 33 -13.33 -6.16 -9.25
CA ARG A 33 -11.98 -6.67 -9.00
C ARG A 33 -11.58 -6.44 -7.54
N ALA A 34 -10.84 -7.40 -6.98
CA ALA A 34 -10.21 -7.25 -5.68
C ALA A 34 -8.74 -7.66 -5.74
N LEU A 35 -7.90 -6.97 -4.99
CA LEU A 35 -6.48 -7.24 -4.88
C LEU A 35 -6.22 -8.24 -3.74
N LEU A 36 -5.31 -9.17 -3.94
CA LEU A 36 -4.75 -9.99 -2.88
C LEU A 36 -3.54 -9.25 -2.28
N SER A 37 -3.63 -8.95 -0.99
CA SER A 37 -2.60 -8.23 -0.24
C SER A 37 -1.93 -9.11 0.83
N GLU A 38 -0.78 -8.67 1.34
CA GLU A 38 -0.12 -9.31 2.49
C GLU A 38 -1.01 -9.34 3.74
N ALA A 39 -1.84 -8.31 3.92
CA ALA A 39 -2.78 -8.25 5.03
C ALA A 39 -3.84 -9.34 4.93
N ASP A 40 -4.36 -9.63 3.73
CA ASP A 40 -5.31 -10.71 3.51
C ASP A 40 -4.69 -12.08 3.83
N ALA A 41 -3.43 -12.28 3.46
CA ALA A 41 -2.69 -13.50 3.80
C ALA A 41 -2.44 -13.63 5.31
N ALA A 42 -2.15 -12.52 5.99
CA ALA A 42 -1.96 -12.50 7.44
C ALA A 42 -3.27 -12.83 8.19
N VAL A 43 -4.40 -12.30 7.72
CA VAL A 43 -5.74 -12.64 8.24
C VAL A 43 -6.08 -14.10 7.96
N PHE A 44 -5.87 -14.56 6.72
CA PHE A 44 -6.14 -15.94 6.31
C PHE A 44 -5.32 -16.96 7.11
N SER A 45 -4.04 -16.71 7.34
CA SER A 45 -3.17 -17.60 8.11
C SER A 45 -3.41 -17.56 9.62
N GLY A 46 -4.11 -16.52 10.13
CA GLY A 46 -4.29 -16.26 11.56
C GLY A 46 -3.10 -15.52 12.21
N ALA A 47 -2.11 -15.08 11.42
CA ALA A 47 -1.03 -14.22 11.92
C ALA A 47 -1.57 -12.86 12.39
N GLN A 48 -2.55 -12.31 11.65
CA GLN A 48 -3.37 -11.20 12.10
C GLN A 48 -4.63 -11.75 12.76
N LYS A 49 -4.83 -11.41 14.04
CA LYS A 49 -6.03 -11.83 14.79
C LYS A 49 -7.22 -10.97 14.40
N VAL A 50 -8.31 -11.63 14.05
CA VAL A 50 -9.60 -11.02 13.71
C VAL A 50 -10.74 -11.74 14.42
N LYS A 51 -11.92 -11.11 14.44
CA LYS A 51 -13.14 -11.75 14.94
C LYS A 51 -13.76 -12.55 13.80
N TYR A 52 -13.86 -13.87 13.99
CA TYR A 52 -14.51 -14.76 13.02
C TYR A 52 -16.03 -14.87 13.28
N PRO A 53 -16.87 -15.09 12.26
CA PRO A 53 -16.50 -15.14 10.85
C PRO A 53 -16.27 -13.73 10.26
N VAL A 54 -15.39 -13.59 9.24
CA VAL A 54 -15.10 -12.35 8.54
C VAL A 54 -14.98 -12.59 7.04
N VAL A 55 -15.38 -11.63 6.22
CA VAL A 55 -15.09 -11.61 4.79
C VAL A 55 -13.74 -10.91 4.60
N PRO A 56 -12.69 -11.56 4.08
CA PRO A 56 -11.42 -10.91 3.80
C PRO A 56 -11.51 -9.98 2.57
N GLY A 57 -10.40 -9.36 2.18
CA GLY A 57 -10.30 -8.46 1.03
C GLY A 57 -10.19 -7.00 1.45
N ARG A 58 -8.98 -6.46 1.38
CA ARG A 58 -8.68 -5.10 1.84
C ARG A 58 -8.94 -4.05 0.76
N TYR A 59 -8.65 -4.38 -0.51
CA TYR A 59 -8.70 -3.43 -1.62
C TYR A 59 -9.56 -3.96 -2.75
N ALA A 60 -10.45 -3.10 -3.26
CA ALA A 60 -11.30 -3.46 -4.39
C ALA A 60 -11.64 -2.25 -5.28
N VAL A 61 -12.04 -2.58 -6.50
CA VAL A 61 -12.67 -1.66 -7.44
C VAL A 61 -14.04 -2.21 -7.80
N GLY A 62 -15.02 -1.33 -7.92
CA GLY A 62 -16.37 -1.72 -8.27
C GLY A 62 -17.12 -0.65 -9.05
N GLN A 63 -18.38 -0.96 -9.33
CA GLN A 63 -19.31 -0.06 -9.99
C GLN A 63 -20.57 0.10 -9.16
N VAL A 64 -21.02 1.33 -8.97
CA VAL A 64 -22.29 1.63 -8.30
C VAL A 64 -23.44 1.11 -9.15
N VAL A 65 -24.24 0.21 -8.60
CA VAL A 65 -25.40 -0.39 -9.29
C VAL A 65 -26.72 0.12 -8.77
N GLU A 66 -26.78 0.56 -7.52
CA GLU A 66 -27.99 1.07 -6.87
C GLU A 66 -27.59 2.08 -5.79
N THR A 67 -28.42 3.11 -5.58
CA THR A 67 -28.20 4.14 -4.56
C THR A 67 -29.42 4.26 -3.65
N GLY A 68 -29.19 4.41 -2.35
CA GLY A 68 -30.21 4.84 -1.42
C GLY A 68 -30.55 6.33 -1.60
N ALA A 69 -31.52 6.82 -0.84
CA ALA A 69 -31.79 8.25 -0.77
C ALA A 69 -30.55 8.99 -0.27
N ASP A 70 -30.32 10.21 -0.76
CA ASP A 70 -29.21 11.09 -0.39
C ASP A 70 -27.80 10.49 -0.45
N ALA A 71 -27.63 9.41 -1.25
CA ALA A 71 -26.31 8.86 -1.50
C ALA A 71 -25.45 9.81 -2.34
N TYR A 72 -24.16 9.91 -1.98
CA TYR A 72 -23.18 10.75 -2.67
C TYR A 72 -22.92 10.33 -4.13
N PHE A 73 -23.03 9.03 -4.40
CA PHE A 73 -22.64 8.42 -5.68
C PHE A 73 -23.80 8.39 -6.67
N ASN A 74 -23.47 8.33 -7.97
CA ASN A 74 -24.44 8.07 -9.03
C ASN A 74 -24.32 6.62 -9.51
N LYS A 75 -25.46 6.06 -9.94
CA LYS A 75 -25.48 4.75 -10.60
C LYS A 75 -24.60 4.77 -11.85
N GLY A 76 -23.67 3.81 -11.93
CA GLY A 76 -22.68 3.70 -12.99
C GLY A 76 -21.30 4.24 -12.63
N ASP A 77 -21.15 5.00 -11.54
CA ASP A 77 -19.85 5.45 -11.08
C ASP A 77 -18.92 4.27 -10.81
N ARG A 78 -17.70 4.37 -11.31
CA ARG A 78 -16.62 3.45 -10.94
C ARG A 78 -15.97 3.99 -9.68
N VAL A 79 -15.73 3.11 -8.72
CA VAL A 79 -15.20 3.50 -7.41
C VAL A 79 -14.05 2.62 -6.97
N TYR A 80 -13.06 3.22 -6.34
CA TYR A 80 -12.08 2.57 -5.49
C TYR A 80 -12.64 2.49 -4.08
N LEU A 81 -12.52 1.34 -3.44
CA LEU A 81 -13.05 1.10 -2.10
C LEU A 81 -11.94 1.23 -1.07
N ALA A 82 -12.15 2.10 -0.08
CA ALA A 82 -11.20 2.37 0.98
C ALA A 82 -10.94 1.11 1.84
N ASP A 83 -9.70 0.91 2.20
CA ASP A 83 -9.28 -0.17 3.09
C ASP A 83 -9.67 0.10 4.56
N CYS A 84 -9.73 1.36 4.96
CA CYS A 84 -10.12 1.76 6.31
C CYS A 84 -11.01 2.99 6.30
N VAL A 85 -11.84 3.12 7.32
CA VAL A 85 -12.74 4.26 7.56
C VAL A 85 -12.69 4.68 9.02
N GLU A 86 -12.99 5.94 9.28
CA GLU A 86 -13.13 6.42 10.66
C GLU A 86 -14.37 5.81 11.31
N ASN A 87 -14.19 5.37 12.54
CA ASN A 87 -15.29 4.95 13.40
C ASN A 87 -14.92 5.23 14.86
N ASP A 88 -15.44 6.33 15.38
CA ASP A 88 -15.20 6.79 16.77
C ASP A 88 -15.75 5.81 17.82
N GLU A 89 -16.56 4.84 17.44
CA GLU A 89 -17.07 3.79 18.33
C GLU A 89 -16.05 2.67 18.57
N THR A 90 -14.95 2.62 17.81
CA THR A 90 -13.88 1.63 17.98
C THR A 90 -12.74 2.18 18.85
N GLU A 91 -12.06 1.33 19.61
CA GLU A 91 -10.90 1.74 20.42
C GLU A 91 -9.76 2.35 19.56
N SER A 92 -9.64 1.92 18.32
CA SER A 92 -8.62 2.42 17.39
C SER A 92 -9.06 3.68 16.63
N GLY A 93 -10.33 4.09 16.71
CA GLY A 93 -10.91 5.16 15.92
C GLY A 93 -11.09 4.82 14.43
N ILE A 94 -10.79 3.58 14.03
CA ILE A 94 -10.88 3.14 12.64
C ILE A 94 -11.45 1.72 12.51
N GLU A 95 -12.12 1.45 11.40
CA GLU A 95 -12.46 0.12 10.94
C GLU A 95 -11.66 -0.24 9.68
N ILE A 96 -11.20 -1.48 9.60
CA ILE A 96 -10.34 -1.98 8.53
C ILE A 96 -11.06 -3.12 7.81
N ALA A 97 -11.20 -2.98 6.49
CA ALA A 97 -11.81 -3.98 5.63
C ALA A 97 -11.05 -5.33 5.69
N GLY A 98 -11.78 -6.41 5.92
CA GLY A 98 -11.21 -7.75 6.07
C GLY A 98 -10.60 -8.05 7.43
N GLU A 99 -10.60 -7.09 8.38
CA GLU A 99 -10.08 -7.27 9.74
C GLU A 99 -11.13 -6.99 10.83
N THR A 100 -11.53 -5.73 10.97
CA THR A 100 -12.52 -5.30 11.98
C THR A 100 -13.93 -5.18 11.42
N ARG A 101 -14.04 -5.10 10.09
CA ARG A 101 -15.30 -5.20 9.33
C ARG A 101 -15.15 -6.15 8.14
N ASP A 102 -16.28 -6.55 7.53
CA ASP A 102 -16.26 -7.35 6.31
C ASP A 102 -15.55 -6.62 5.16
N GLY A 103 -14.61 -7.31 4.53
CA GLY A 103 -13.85 -6.85 3.36
C GLY A 103 -14.58 -7.10 2.04
N TYR A 104 -13.82 -7.15 0.95
CA TYR A 104 -14.36 -7.04 -0.40
C TYR A 104 -14.32 -8.33 -1.23
N TYR A 105 -14.00 -9.49 -0.66
CA TYR A 105 -14.14 -10.77 -1.37
C TYR A 105 -15.61 -11.22 -1.40
N ARG A 106 -16.42 -10.42 -2.06
CA ARG A 106 -17.88 -10.56 -2.19
C ARG A 106 -18.41 -9.89 -3.46
N ASP A 107 -19.62 -10.24 -3.87
CA ASP A 107 -20.30 -9.67 -5.06
C ASP A 107 -20.59 -8.19 -4.93
N PHE A 108 -21.12 -7.79 -3.76
CA PHE A 108 -21.57 -6.44 -3.50
C PHE A 108 -21.04 -5.92 -2.16
N ALA A 109 -20.70 -4.64 -2.14
CA ALA A 109 -20.47 -3.87 -0.93
C ALA A 109 -21.52 -2.75 -0.83
N TYR A 110 -21.84 -2.37 0.40
CA TYR A 110 -22.64 -1.18 0.70
C TYR A 110 -21.69 -0.16 1.29
N VAL A 111 -21.63 1.02 0.70
CA VAL A 111 -20.62 2.03 1.03
C VAL A 111 -21.25 3.40 1.19
N SER A 112 -20.77 4.14 2.18
CA SER A 112 -21.02 5.57 2.37
C SER A 112 -20.00 6.42 1.58
N ALA A 113 -20.18 7.73 1.61
CA ALA A 113 -19.26 8.68 0.95
C ALA A 113 -17.81 8.60 1.49
N GLN A 114 -17.61 8.11 2.72
CA GLN A 114 -16.28 7.98 3.34
C GLN A 114 -15.55 6.71 2.95
N GLU A 115 -16.28 5.73 2.40
CA GLU A 115 -15.76 4.38 2.14
C GLU A 115 -15.34 4.15 0.70
N ALA A 116 -15.62 5.09 -0.20
CA ALA A 116 -15.33 4.92 -1.61
C ALA A 116 -14.96 6.24 -2.29
N TYR A 117 -14.13 6.13 -3.32
CA TYR A 117 -13.65 7.25 -4.12
C TYR A 117 -14.01 7.04 -5.59
N VAL A 118 -14.68 8.02 -6.20
CA VAL A 118 -15.03 7.96 -7.63
C VAL A 118 -13.76 7.99 -8.48
N LEU A 119 -13.63 7.02 -9.37
CA LEU A 119 -12.49 6.92 -10.28
C LEU A 119 -12.76 7.72 -11.57
N PRO A 120 -11.88 8.65 -11.95
CA PRO A 120 -11.94 9.28 -13.26
C PRO A 120 -11.86 8.25 -14.39
N PRO A 121 -12.51 8.48 -15.55
CA PRO A 121 -12.52 7.53 -16.67
C PRO A 121 -11.13 7.14 -17.19
N SER A 122 -10.15 8.04 -17.07
CA SER A 122 -8.76 7.83 -17.51
C SER A 122 -7.91 7.01 -16.54
N VAL A 123 -8.35 6.79 -15.31
CA VAL A 123 -7.71 5.89 -14.35
C VAL A 123 -8.25 4.49 -14.58
N SER A 124 -7.40 3.57 -15.02
CA SER A 124 -7.80 2.16 -15.23
C SER A 124 -8.03 1.44 -13.90
N ASP A 125 -8.74 0.30 -13.94
CA ASP A 125 -8.93 -0.52 -12.73
C ASP A 125 -7.60 -1.06 -12.19
N ASP A 126 -6.63 -1.37 -13.06
CA ASP A 126 -5.30 -1.82 -12.66
C ASP A 126 -4.53 -0.67 -11.98
N ALA A 127 -4.59 0.55 -12.54
CA ALA A 127 -4.00 1.73 -11.92
C ALA A 127 -4.62 2.07 -10.56
N ALA A 128 -5.92 1.78 -10.38
CA ALA A 128 -6.60 2.04 -9.11
C ALA A 128 -6.00 1.25 -7.93
N PHE A 129 -5.39 0.09 -8.18
CA PHE A 129 -4.70 -0.67 -7.13
C PHE A 129 -3.35 -0.07 -6.69
N LEU A 130 -2.86 0.95 -7.41
CA LEU A 130 -1.71 1.74 -6.97
C LEU A 130 -2.09 2.86 -6.01
N ILE A 131 -3.37 3.18 -5.86
CA ILE A 131 -3.84 4.32 -5.05
C ILE A 131 -3.26 4.27 -3.63
N ASP A 132 -3.31 3.11 -2.99
CA ASP A 132 -2.75 2.94 -1.64
C ASP A 132 -1.24 3.18 -1.60
N ALA A 133 -0.49 2.63 -2.57
CA ALA A 133 0.96 2.82 -2.64
C ALA A 133 1.32 4.29 -2.93
N VAL A 134 0.56 4.98 -3.78
CA VAL A 134 0.76 6.40 -4.09
C VAL A 134 0.40 7.28 -2.89
N ALA A 135 -0.73 7.01 -2.22
CA ALA A 135 -1.13 7.74 -1.02
C ALA A 135 -0.09 7.59 0.11
N THR A 136 0.43 6.38 0.31
CA THR A 136 1.52 6.13 1.24
C THR A 136 2.78 6.88 0.85
N ALA A 137 3.13 6.89 -0.44
CA ALA A 137 4.32 7.58 -0.94
C ALA A 137 4.21 9.10 -0.76
N GLU A 138 3.06 9.71 -1.08
CA GLU A 138 2.82 11.15 -0.85
C GLU A 138 2.97 11.50 0.63
N LYS A 139 2.34 10.74 1.52
CA LYS A 139 2.49 10.97 2.96
C LYS A 139 3.93 10.86 3.43
N ILE A 140 4.66 9.82 2.98
CA ILE A 140 6.06 9.65 3.35
C ILE A 140 6.90 10.80 2.80
N ALA A 141 6.66 11.25 1.56
CA ALA A 141 7.37 12.38 0.97
C ALA A 141 7.20 13.64 1.82
N ASP A 142 5.97 13.97 2.24
CA ASP A 142 5.68 15.09 3.14
C ASP A 142 6.38 14.92 4.49
N GLU A 143 6.35 13.72 5.08
CA GLU A 143 6.97 13.45 6.38
C GLU A 143 8.50 13.52 6.34
N THR A 144 9.15 13.32 5.18
CA THR A 144 10.59 13.54 5.03
C THR A 144 10.98 15.00 5.18
N GLY A 145 10.08 15.91 4.81
CA GLY A 145 10.33 17.36 4.73
C GLY A 145 11.43 17.72 3.74
N ALA A 146 11.68 16.89 2.74
CA ALA A 146 12.75 17.12 1.77
C ALA A 146 12.33 18.15 0.73
N ASP A 147 13.20 19.16 0.54
CA ASP A 147 13.03 20.20 -0.47
C ASP A 147 13.58 19.79 -1.85
N VAL A 148 13.25 20.59 -2.86
CA VAL A 148 13.73 20.43 -4.24
C VAL A 148 15.25 20.31 -4.29
N GLY A 149 15.74 19.26 -4.97
CA GLY A 149 17.16 18.97 -5.14
C GLY A 149 17.84 18.26 -3.97
N GLN A 150 17.15 18.06 -2.84
CA GLN A 150 17.68 17.29 -1.73
C GLN A 150 17.66 15.80 -2.02
N HIS A 151 18.55 15.04 -1.39
CA HIS A 151 18.71 13.60 -1.57
C HIS A 151 18.00 12.84 -0.47
N VAL A 152 17.06 11.96 -0.84
CA VAL A 152 16.36 11.07 0.08
C VAL A 152 16.82 9.65 -0.14
N LEU A 153 17.45 9.04 0.87
CA LEU A 153 17.78 7.61 0.87
C LEU A 153 16.51 6.79 1.12
N VAL A 154 16.17 5.90 0.17
CA VAL A 154 15.04 4.97 0.29
C VAL A 154 15.60 3.55 0.41
N VAL A 155 15.37 2.91 1.56
CA VAL A 155 15.86 1.57 1.86
C VAL A 155 14.75 0.53 1.75
N GLY A 156 14.97 -0.48 0.89
CA GLY A 156 13.99 -1.49 0.51
C GLY A 156 13.33 -1.17 -0.82
N GLY A 157 13.62 -1.98 -1.86
CA GLY A 157 13.28 -1.71 -3.26
C GLY A 157 11.92 -2.25 -3.73
N GLY A 158 11.02 -2.64 -2.80
CA GLY A 158 9.70 -3.15 -3.13
C GLY A 158 8.79 -2.10 -3.78
N LEU A 159 7.56 -2.49 -4.12
CA LEU A 159 6.58 -1.66 -4.83
C LEU A 159 6.43 -0.26 -4.22
N TYR A 160 6.20 -0.17 -2.92
CA TYR A 160 5.99 1.12 -2.22
C TYR A 160 7.22 2.02 -2.31
N ALA A 161 8.42 1.45 -2.22
CA ALA A 161 9.67 2.20 -2.35
C ALA A 161 9.90 2.68 -3.78
N ASN A 162 9.56 1.85 -4.78
CA ASN A 162 9.63 2.24 -6.18
C ASN A 162 8.67 3.39 -6.47
N VAL A 163 7.40 3.28 -6.03
CA VAL A 163 6.41 4.36 -6.17
C VAL A 163 6.87 5.62 -5.43
N LEU A 164 7.37 5.51 -4.19
CA LEU A 164 7.92 6.64 -3.45
C LEU A 164 9.04 7.36 -4.22
N CYS A 165 9.98 6.61 -4.78
CA CYS A 165 11.05 7.22 -5.57
C CYS A 165 10.51 8.00 -6.78
N GLN A 166 9.49 7.50 -7.46
CA GLN A 166 8.86 8.20 -8.57
C GLN A 166 8.12 9.47 -8.10
N ILE A 167 7.43 9.42 -6.96
CA ILE A 167 6.79 10.58 -6.33
C ILE A 167 7.83 11.63 -5.91
N LEU A 168 8.94 11.22 -5.30
CA LEU A 168 10.03 12.13 -4.97
C LEU A 168 10.59 12.83 -6.23
N ILE A 169 10.76 12.08 -7.34
CA ILE A 169 11.17 12.68 -8.64
C ILE A 169 10.11 13.67 -9.12
N TRP A 170 8.82 13.35 -9.01
CA TRP A 170 7.72 14.25 -9.35
C TRP A 170 7.79 15.56 -8.55
N HIS A 171 8.12 15.47 -7.25
CA HIS A 171 8.37 16.62 -6.38
C HIS A 171 9.75 17.27 -6.58
N ARG A 172 10.54 16.83 -7.58
CA ARG A 172 11.90 17.34 -7.87
C ARG A 172 12.90 17.11 -6.75
N VAL A 173 12.65 16.14 -5.90
CA VAL A 173 13.57 15.58 -4.91
C VAL A 173 14.38 14.47 -5.55
N VAL A 174 15.59 14.22 -5.11
CA VAL A 174 16.50 13.21 -5.68
C VAL A 174 16.46 11.93 -4.84
N PRO A 175 15.72 10.89 -5.25
CA PRO A 175 15.73 9.61 -4.53
C PRO A 175 17.03 8.85 -4.79
N VAL A 176 17.48 8.16 -3.74
CA VAL A 176 18.59 7.20 -3.78
C VAL A 176 18.06 5.87 -3.26
N LEU A 177 17.74 4.95 -4.16
CA LEU A 177 17.18 3.65 -3.78
C LEU A 177 18.29 2.67 -3.43
N ALA A 178 18.16 2.00 -2.29
CA ALA A 178 19.08 0.95 -1.84
C ALA A 178 18.34 -0.33 -1.48
N ASP A 179 18.74 -1.46 -2.09
CA ASP A 179 18.19 -2.79 -1.82
C ASP A 179 19.25 -3.87 -2.05
N ASN A 180 19.07 -5.05 -1.44
CA ASN A 180 19.93 -6.22 -1.65
C ASN A 180 19.47 -7.12 -2.81
N ASN A 181 18.25 -6.88 -3.34
CA ASN A 181 17.72 -7.63 -4.47
C ASN A 181 18.08 -6.92 -5.80
N PRO A 182 18.94 -7.51 -6.65
CA PRO A 182 19.34 -6.88 -7.91
C PRO A 182 18.19 -6.73 -8.92
N GLU A 183 17.16 -7.58 -8.86
CA GLU A 183 15.99 -7.50 -9.75
C GLU A 183 15.16 -6.26 -9.43
N ARG A 184 14.99 -5.94 -8.14
CA ARG A 184 14.32 -4.72 -7.69
C ARG A 184 15.05 -3.46 -8.11
N LEU A 185 16.39 -3.47 -7.99
CA LEU A 185 17.22 -2.36 -8.48
C LEU A 185 17.13 -2.21 -10.01
N ALA A 186 17.06 -3.31 -10.74
CA ALA A 186 16.89 -3.30 -12.19
C ALA A 186 15.51 -2.77 -12.60
N LEU A 187 14.44 -3.18 -11.91
CA LEU A 187 13.08 -2.65 -12.12
C LEU A 187 13.02 -1.16 -11.83
N ALA A 188 13.60 -0.71 -10.73
CA ALA A 188 13.66 0.70 -10.37
C ALA A 188 14.31 1.56 -11.47
N LYS A 189 15.41 1.09 -12.06
CA LYS A 189 16.04 1.76 -13.21
C LYS A 189 15.10 1.87 -14.42
N LYS A 190 14.35 0.82 -14.73
CA LYS A 190 13.36 0.84 -15.81
C LYS A 190 12.24 1.85 -15.53
N CYS A 191 11.88 2.03 -14.26
CA CYS A 191 10.91 3.04 -13.82
C CYS A 191 11.47 4.48 -13.77
N GLY A 192 12.74 4.70 -14.17
CA GLY A 192 13.34 6.02 -14.23
C GLY A 192 14.09 6.47 -12.97
N ILE A 193 14.30 5.59 -12.00
CA ILE A 193 15.06 5.89 -10.79
C ILE A 193 16.55 5.77 -11.09
N TYR A 194 17.24 6.91 -11.11
CA TYR A 194 18.64 6.99 -11.57
C TYR A 194 19.64 6.44 -10.56
N TYR A 195 19.55 6.86 -9.29
CA TYR A 195 20.46 6.42 -8.24
C TYR A 195 19.92 5.16 -7.54
N THR A 196 20.48 4.01 -7.93
CA THR A 196 20.16 2.71 -7.34
C THR A 196 21.44 1.99 -6.94
N PHE A 197 21.55 1.58 -5.68
CA PHE A 197 22.74 0.96 -5.12
C PHE A 197 22.42 -0.29 -4.31
N PRO A 198 23.35 -1.26 -4.22
CA PRO A 198 23.24 -2.30 -3.21
C PRO A 198 23.23 -1.70 -1.80
N TYR A 199 22.44 -2.29 -0.88
CA TYR A 199 22.44 -1.92 0.52
C TYR A 199 23.57 -2.63 1.26
N ASP A 200 24.81 -2.29 0.94
CA ASP A 200 26.05 -2.87 1.46
C ASP A 200 27.01 -1.79 1.97
N ASP A 201 28.23 -2.18 2.35
CA ASP A 201 29.20 -1.27 2.93
C ASP A 201 29.67 -0.16 2.00
N THR A 202 29.52 -0.32 0.68
CA THR A 202 29.87 0.70 -0.32
C THR A 202 28.85 1.83 -0.42
N LEU A 203 27.63 1.65 0.13
CA LEU A 203 26.54 2.62 0.03
C LEU A 203 26.91 3.99 0.61
N LYS A 204 27.63 4.01 1.74
CA LYS A 204 28.05 5.28 2.37
C LYS A 204 28.97 6.09 1.47
N GLU A 205 29.94 5.44 0.85
CA GLU A 205 30.85 6.10 -0.09
C GLU A 205 30.11 6.62 -1.33
N ASN A 206 29.18 5.82 -1.87
CA ASN A 206 28.33 6.23 -2.99
C ASN A 206 27.49 7.46 -2.62
N LEU A 207 26.85 7.47 -1.43
CA LEU A 207 26.10 8.64 -0.94
C LEU A 207 26.99 9.89 -0.85
N LEU A 208 28.16 9.79 -0.20
CA LEU A 208 29.09 10.91 -0.08
C LEU A 208 29.48 11.46 -1.45
N ARG A 209 29.70 10.60 -2.43
CA ARG A 209 30.07 11.00 -3.79
C ARG A 209 28.98 11.80 -4.50
N ILE A 210 27.71 11.37 -4.41
CA ILE A 210 26.59 12.01 -5.11
C ILE A 210 26.04 13.23 -4.38
N THR A 211 26.25 13.34 -3.07
CA THR A 211 25.76 14.44 -2.23
C THR A 211 26.84 15.49 -1.95
N GLY A 212 28.00 15.43 -2.60
CA GLY A 212 29.09 16.36 -2.33
C GLY A 212 29.68 16.24 -0.90
N GLY A 213 29.65 15.03 -0.30
CA GLY A 213 30.19 14.76 1.02
C GLY A 213 29.20 14.93 2.18
N MET A 214 27.92 15.25 1.91
CA MET A 214 26.95 15.64 2.94
C MET A 214 26.09 14.48 3.46
N LEU A 215 26.08 13.32 2.83
CA LEU A 215 25.12 12.23 3.06
C LEU A 215 23.66 12.60 2.70
N ALA A 216 22.69 11.73 3.00
CA ALA A 216 21.31 11.96 2.63
C ALA A 216 20.63 13.02 3.52
N ASP A 217 19.79 13.86 2.93
CA ASP A 217 19.02 14.89 3.61
C ASP A 217 17.90 14.30 4.47
N ALA A 218 17.31 13.21 4.01
CA ALA A 218 16.37 12.39 4.75
C ALA A 218 16.54 10.90 4.39
N ALA A 219 15.98 10.00 5.17
CA ALA A 219 15.95 8.57 4.87
C ALA A 219 14.56 7.98 5.10
N VAL A 220 14.19 7.00 4.28
CA VAL A 220 12.98 6.20 4.44
C VAL A 220 13.36 4.74 4.52
N TYR A 221 12.83 4.02 5.52
CA TYR A 221 13.07 2.60 5.71
C TYR A 221 11.76 1.82 5.62
N PHE A 222 11.65 0.95 4.62
CA PHE A 222 10.54 0.02 4.47
C PHE A 222 10.87 -1.32 5.13
N ALA A 223 10.33 -1.55 6.33
CA ALA A 223 10.64 -2.72 7.16
C ALA A 223 10.26 -4.06 6.51
N PHE A 224 9.18 -4.08 5.72
CA PHE A 224 8.65 -5.30 5.10
C PHE A 224 9.44 -5.80 3.88
N SER A 225 10.27 -4.98 3.28
CA SER A 225 11.03 -5.35 2.07
C SER A 225 12.49 -5.69 2.34
N ASN A 226 12.98 -5.49 3.56
CA ASN A 226 14.41 -5.63 3.85
C ASN A 226 14.67 -6.22 5.24
N LYS A 227 15.50 -7.26 5.32
CA LYS A 227 15.98 -7.88 6.58
C LYS A 227 17.23 -7.20 7.15
N SER A 228 17.68 -6.08 6.57
CA SER A 228 18.87 -5.37 7.03
C SER A 228 18.60 -4.57 8.30
N GLU A 229 19.68 -4.22 9.00
CA GLU A 229 19.59 -3.45 10.24
C GLU A 229 18.98 -2.04 10.00
N PRO A 230 17.81 -1.73 10.58
CA PRO A 230 17.13 -0.46 10.36
C PRO A 230 17.92 0.74 10.91
N SER A 231 18.68 0.56 11.98
CA SER A 231 19.46 1.63 12.63
C SER A 231 20.57 2.20 11.76
N ARG A 232 20.97 1.46 10.72
CA ARG A 232 22.05 1.89 9.81
C ARG A 232 21.68 3.17 9.05
N VAL A 233 20.40 3.44 8.80
CA VAL A 233 19.96 4.66 8.10
C VAL A 233 20.44 5.94 8.79
N PHE A 234 20.56 5.93 10.14
CA PHE A 234 21.05 7.09 10.89
C PHE A 234 22.52 7.43 10.65
N SER A 235 23.32 6.47 10.18
CA SER A 235 24.72 6.69 9.80
C SER A 235 24.90 7.09 8.33
N LEU A 236 23.83 7.06 7.56
CA LEU A 236 23.76 7.37 6.14
C LEU A 236 23.08 8.73 5.86
N THR A 237 22.61 9.39 6.91
CA THR A 237 21.97 10.71 6.87
C THR A 237 22.85 11.78 7.47
N ARG A 238 22.68 13.02 7.00
CA ARG A 238 23.34 14.19 7.58
C ARG A 238 22.78 14.52 8.96
N ARG A 239 23.48 15.39 9.69
CA ARG A 239 22.99 15.93 10.95
C ARG A 239 21.69 16.72 10.75
N GLY A 240 20.73 16.53 11.66
CA GLY A 240 19.42 17.19 11.61
C GLY A 240 18.46 16.60 10.56
N ALA A 241 18.79 15.46 9.96
CA ALA A 241 17.94 14.79 8.98
C ALA A 241 16.66 14.23 9.61
N THR A 242 15.69 13.87 8.75
CA THR A 242 14.51 13.08 9.13
C THR A 242 14.65 11.65 8.64
N ALA A 243 14.39 10.68 9.51
CA ALA A 243 14.28 9.26 9.17
C ALA A 243 12.82 8.81 9.34
N VAL A 244 12.20 8.34 8.26
CA VAL A 244 10.82 7.86 8.25
C VAL A 244 10.82 6.33 8.18
N PHE A 245 10.13 5.70 9.12
CA PHE A 245 9.94 4.25 9.14
C PHE A 245 8.52 3.91 8.74
N CYS A 246 8.38 3.04 7.75
CA CYS A 246 7.10 2.54 7.29
C CYS A 246 7.07 1.02 7.42
N SER A 247 6.09 0.50 8.19
CA SER A 247 5.79 -0.92 8.26
C SER A 247 4.28 -1.11 8.32
N ARG A 248 3.77 -2.03 7.51
CA ARG A 248 2.34 -2.37 7.47
C ARG A 248 2.04 -3.77 8.03
N THR A 249 3.04 -4.61 8.16
CA THR A 249 2.91 -6.02 8.57
C THR A 249 3.66 -6.36 9.84
N GLU A 250 4.75 -5.65 10.13
CA GLU A 250 5.55 -5.90 11.33
C GLU A 250 4.99 -5.13 12.54
N LYS A 251 4.76 -5.87 13.63
CA LYS A 251 4.25 -5.31 14.89
C LYS A 251 5.29 -4.58 15.71
N SER A 252 6.57 -4.88 15.49
CA SER A 252 7.68 -4.22 16.19
C SER A 252 8.93 -4.21 15.33
N LEU A 253 9.66 -3.10 15.38
CA LEU A 253 10.95 -2.92 14.75
C LEU A 253 11.95 -2.48 15.83
N ALA A 254 13.01 -3.27 16.06
CA ALA A 254 14.07 -2.90 16.98
C ALA A 254 15.01 -1.90 16.32
N VAL A 255 15.15 -0.71 16.88
CA VAL A 255 15.98 0.37 16.36
C VAL A 255 16.92 0.88 17.45
N ASN A 256 18.24 0.88 17.17
CA ASN A 256 19.22 1.54 18.03
C ASN A 256 19.31 3.03 17.69
N LEU A 257 18.95 3.88 18.61
CA LEU A 257 18.89 5.33 18.42
C LEU A 257 20.22 6.06 18.71
N GLU A 258 21.32 5.35 19.04
CA GLU A 258 22.60 5.99 19.38
C GLU A 258 23.06 7.00 18.32
N ASN A 259 23.10 6.57 17.05
CA ASN A 259 23.48 7.45 15.94
C ASN A 259 22.42 8.53 15.64
N ALA A 260 21.15 8.25 15.86
CA ALA A 260 20.09 9.24 15.70
C ALA A 260 20.27 10.38 16.71
N MET A 261 20.49 10.07 18.01
CA MET A 261 20.73 11.06 19.04
C MET A 261 22.02 11.84 18.81
N LYS A 262 23.09 11.17 18.37
CA LYS A 262 24.39 11.81 18.10
C LYS A 262 24.32 12.82 16.95
N ASN A 263 23.46 12.56 15.96
CA ASN A 263 23.32 13.35 14.75
C ASN A 263 22.06 14.22 14.73
N ASP A 264 21.34 14.34 15.84
CA ASP A 264 20.07 15.09 15.96
C ASP A 264 19.04 14.68 14.87
N VAL A 265 18.94 13.38 14.56
CA VAL A 265 18.01 12.86 13.57
C VAL A 265 16.60 12.76 14.15
N SER A 266 15.62 13.37 13.49
CA SER A 266 14.21 13.18 13.81
C SER A 266 13.72 11.81 13.30
N VAL A 267 12.99 11.07 14.14
CA VAL A 267 12.43 9.77 13.76
C VAL A 267 10.92 9.88 13.69
N LYS A 268 10.36 9.50 12.54
CA LYS A 268 8.92 9.49 12.31
C LYS A 268 8.47 8.10 11.86
N CYS A 269 7.20 7.77 12.12
CA CYS A 269 6.57 6.53 11.67
C CYS A 269 5.33 6.85 10.84
N VAL A 270 5.14 6.12 9.74
CA VAL A 270 3.96 6.25 8.87
C VAL A 270 3.24 4.92 8.82
N SER A 271 1.93 4.93 9.12
CA SER A 271 1.07 3.74 9.09
C SER A 271 -0.27 3.97 8.38
N ASP A 272 -0.79 5.20 8.39
CA ASP A 272 -2.09 5.59 7.83
C ASP A 272 -1.88 6.61 6.70
N ASN A 273 -2.63 6.48 5.61
CA ASN A 273 -2.51 7.31 4.41
C ASN A 273 -3.86 7.85 3.89
N ARG A 274 -4.94 7.76 4.67
CA ARG A 274 -6.32 8.08 4.25
C ARG A 274 -6.45 9.48 3.67
N ASP A 275 -5.85 10.47 4.31
CA ASP A 275 -5.91 11.88 3.90
C ASP A 275 -5.28 12.14 2.52
N TYR A 276 -4.45 11.19 2.05
CA TYR A 276 -3.74 11.29 0.78
C TYR A 276 -4.40 10.53 -0.38
N VAL A 277 -5.48 9.77 -0.15
CA VAL A 277 -6.14 8.93 -1.17
C VAL A 277 -6.67 9.76 -2.33
N SER A 278 -7.34 10.88 -2.06
CA SER A 278 -7.83 11.78 -3.12
C SER A 278 -6.69 12.40 -3.94
N GLY A 279 -5.60 12.78 -3.27
CA GLY A 279 -4.37 13.24 -3.92
C GLY A 279 -3.74 12.17 -4.80
N ALA A 280 -3.68 10.93 -4.32
CA ALA A 280 -3.14 9.79 -5.05
C ALA A 280 -3.91 9.52 -6.36
N ILE A 281 -5.23 9.62 -6.36
CA ILE A 281 -6.03 9.51 -7.59
C ILE A 281 -5.63 10.60 -8.59
N ASN A 282 -5.41 11.82 -8.12
CA ASN A 282 -5.00 12.94 -8.98
C ASN A 282 -3.57 12.75 -9.52
N VAL A 283 -2.65 12.22 -8.74
CA VAL A 283 -1.29 11.85 -9.15
C VAL A 283 -1.32 10.81 -10.27
N LEU A 284 -2.14 9.77 -10.13
CA LEU A 284 -2.34 8.75 -11.17
C LEU A 284 -2.98 9.32 -12.43
N LEU A 285 -3.94 10.23 -12.28
CA LEU A 285 -4.57 10.95 -13.38
C LEU A 285 -3.53 11.73 -14.21
N ASN A 286 -2.56 12.35 -13.54
CA ASN A 286 -1.46 13.10 -14.16
C ASN A 286 -0.31 12.22 -14.65
N LYS A 287 -0.41 10.89 -14.53
CA LYS A 287 0.60 9.92 -14.98
C LYS A 287 2.00 10.15 -14.34
N ALA A 288 2.02 10.63 -13.11
CA ALA A 288 3.27 10.87 -12.39
C ALA A 288 4.01 9.58 -12.00
N VAL A 289 3.31 8.44 -11.98
CA VAL A 289 3.88 7.12 -11.73
C VAL A 289 3.90 6.29 -13.00
N ASN A 290 5.08 5.84 -13.41
CA ASN A 290 5.24 4.84 -14.48
C ASN A 290 5.10 3.44 -13.89
N TYR A 291 3.96 2.80 -14.17
CA TYR A 291 3.66 1.43 -13.74
C TYR A 291 3.62 0.43 -14.90
N SER A 292 4.09 0.82 -16.09
CA SER A 292 4.12 -0.06 -17.27
C SER A 292 5.02 -1.29 -17.08
N GLU A 293 6.00 -1.19 -16.17
CA GLU A 293 6.93 -2.28 -15.82
C GLU A 293 6.41 -3.18 -14.69
N PHE A 294 5.27 -2.83 -14.07
CA PHE A 294 4.68 -3.65 -13.01
C PHE A 294 3.81 -4.77 -13.60
N THR A 295 3.81 -5.91 -12.95
CA THR A 295 3.04 -7.06 -13.37
C THR A 295 1.68 -7.11 -12.69
N PHE A 296 0.61 -7.19 -13.47
CA PHE A 296 -0.77 -7.33 -12.99
C PHE A 296 -1.32 -8.70 -13.39
N ASN A 297 -1.26 -9.66 -12.47
CA ASN A 297 -1.79 -11.00 -12.67
C ASN A 297 -3.30 -11.00 -12.42
N GLN A 298 -4.07 -11.43 -13.41
CA GLN A 298 -5.53 -11.49 -13.30
C GLN A 298 -6.00 -12.94 -13.25
N SER A 299 -6.80 -13.27 -12.23
CA SER A 299 -7.38 -14.60 -12.03
C SER A 299 -8.87 -14.51 -11.74
N SER A 300 -9.59 -15.62 -11.91
CA SER A 300 -10.98 -15.69 -11.48
C SER A 300 -11.06 -15.86 -9.95
N GLU A 301 -12.20 -15.55 -9.36
CA GLU A 301 -12.40 -15.65 -7.90
C GLU A 301 -12.27 -17.07 -7.37
N GLU A 302 -12.48 -18.09 -8.19
CA GLU A 302 -12.31 -19.50 -7.79
C GLU A 302 -10.86 -19.84 -7.44
N ALA A 303 -9.89 -19.11 -7.98
CA ALA A 303 -8.48 -19.29 -7.67
C ALA A 303 -8.06 -18.64 -6.33
N LEU A 304 -8.92 -17.83 -5.71
CA LEU A 304 -8.62 -17.10 -4.48
C LEU A 304 -8.15 -17.98 -3.31
N PRO A 305 -8.79 -19.12 -2.98
CA PRO A 305 -8.33 -19.96 -1.89
C PRO A 305 -6.90 -20.49 -2.09
N ALA A 306 -6.62 -20.97 -3.29
CA ALA A 306 -5.28 -21.50 -3.62
C ALA A 306 -4.21 -20.39 -3.61
N ALA A 307 -4.55 -19.19 -4.03
CA ALA A 307 -3.67 -18.04 -3.99
C ALA A 307 -3.37 -17.60 -2.55
N LEU A 308 -4.38 -17.53 -1.67
CA LEU A 308 -4.20 -17.24 -0.25
C LEU A 308 -3.32 -18.28 0.45
N GLU A 309 -3.51 -19.57 0.16
CA GLU A 309 -2.64 -20.63 0.69
C GLU A 309 -1.18 -20.44 0.29
N ARG A 310 -0.91 -20.23 -0.99
CA ARG A 310 0.45 -19.98 -1.50
C ARG A 310 1.07 -18.73 -0.89
N PHE A 311 0.33 -17.64 -0.85
CA PHE A 311 0.76 -16.37 -0.32
C PHE A 311 1.09 -16.46 1.18
N SER A 312 0.23 -17.11 1.95
CA SER A 312 0.43 -17.32 3.39
C SER A 312 1.58 -18.27 3.74
N ALA A 313 1.97 -19.14 2.79
CA ALA A 313 3.12 -20.03 2.93
C ALA A 313 4.46 -19.32 2.66
N GLY A 314 4.47 -18.04 2.30
CA GLY A 314 5.67 -17.26 2.02
C GLY A 314 6.26 -17.53 0.63
N ASP A 315 5.43 -17.93 -0.34
CA ASP A 315 5.86 -18.05 -1.73
C ASP A 315 6.26 -16.66 -2.26
N ALA A 316 7.56 -16.40 -2.25
CA ALA A 316 8.14 -15.12 -2.64
C ALA A 316 7.82 -14.72 -4.11
N SER A 317 7.45 -15.68 -4.96
CA SER A 317 7.02 -15.41 -6.33
C SER A 317 5.69 -14.64 -6.39
N VAL A 318 4.92 -14.68 -5.31
CA VAL A 318 3.63 -13.98 -5.17
C VAL A 318 3.79 -12.61 -4.50
N LEU A 319 4.91 -12.40 -3.77
CA LEU A 319 5.19 -11.19 -2.98
C LEU A 319 6.02 -10.14 -3.74
N ASN A 320 6.67 -10.52 -4.84
CA ASN A 320 7.59 -9.63 -5.55
C ASN A 320 6.86 -8.82 -6.62
N GLU A 321 6.39 -7.61 -6.21
CA GLU A 321 6.05 -6.52 -7.15
C GLU A 321 4.97 -6.87 -8.18
N GLU A 322 4.23 -7.96 -7.93
CA GLU A 322 3.13 -8.43 -8.74
C GLU A 322 1.80 -8.13 -8.06
N PHE A 323 0.91 -7.47 -8.78
CA PHE A 323 -0.46 -7.30 -8.33
C PHE A 323 -1.26 -8.55 -8.68
N ASN A 324 -1.71 -9.30 -7.66
CA ASN A 324 -2.60 -10.44 -7.88
C ASN A 324 -4.05 -9.98 -7.73
N ILE A 325 -4.69 -9.78 -8.87
CA ILE A 325 -6.05 -9.23 -8.98
C ILE A 325 -7.03 -10.34 -9.30
N PHE A 326 -8.08 -10.44 -8.49
CA PHE A 326 -9.18 -11.38 -8.70
C PHE A 326 -10.37 -10.68 -9.31
N LYS A 327 -10.85 -11.20 -10.44
CA LYS A 327 -12.08 -10.75 -11.07
C LYS A 327 -13.27 -11.47 -10.48
N PHE A 328 -14.20 -10.71 -9.96
CA PHE A 328 -15.50 -11.19 -9.54
C PHE A 328 -16.44 -11.10 -10.73
N ILE A 329 -16.67 -12.24 -11.39
CA ILE A 329 -17.56 -12.37 -12.54
C ILE A 329 -18.82 -13.08 -12.08
N PHE A 330 -19.94 -12.39 -12.15
CA PHE A 330 -21.26 -12.92 -11.77
C PHE A 330 -22.23 -12.83 -12.93
#